data_3563ce868154fb694ff732e4d2360a1e
#
_entry.id   3563ce868154fb694ff732e4d2360a1e
#
_cell.length_a   1.000
_cell.length_b   1.000
_cell.length_c   1.000
_cell.angle_alpha   90.00
_cell.angle_beta   90.00
_cell.angle_gamma   90.00
#
_symmetry.space_group_name_H-M   'P 1'
#
loop_
_entity.id
_entity.type
_entity.pdbx_description
1 polymer ?
#
loop_
_entity_poly.entity_id
_entity_poly.type
_entity_poly.pdbx_seq_one_letter_code
_entity_poly.pdbx_strand_id
1 'polypeptide(L)'
;MTDENTLRNNEYQKRYRKNNRESIKAGKLKYNQENSEKIREYQREYRLKNKEKRKRYSKEHHAKNPDARRSIVYKKTYGITLENYNEMLAKQNNVCAVCKQPEVILHNITKKPKRLAIDHDHKTGQVRGLLCHRCNVFLGNYEELRDLIPQFEIYLQAIEEELL
;
A
#
# COMPACT_ATOMS: atom_id res chain seq x y z
N MET A 1 16.68 -19.93 -33.10
CA MET A 1 17.00 -18.94 -34.16
C MET A 1 15.70 -18.25 -34.53
N THR A 2 15.52 -16.99 -34.16
CA THR A 2 14.35 -16.19 -34.55
C THR A 2 14.54 -15.83 -36.03
N ASP A 3 13.62 -16.24 -36.87
CA ASP A 3 13.61 -15.96 -38.30
C ASP A 3 13.70 -14.44 -38.56
N GLU A 4 14.56 -14.01 -39.48
CA GLU A 4 14.73 -12.60 -39.87
C GLU A 4 13.42 -11.95 -40.29
N ASN A 5 12.52 -12.70 -40.87
CA ASN A 5 11.17 -12.26 -41.23
C ASN A 5 10.33 -11.90 -39.98
N THR A 6 10.47 -12.62 -38.89
CA THR A 6 9.79 -12.35 -37.64
C THR A 6 10.29 -11.04 -37.01
N LEU A 7 11.60 -10.79 -37.03
CA LEU A 7 12.20 -9.56 -36.54
C LEU A 7 11.77 -8.35 -37.35
N ARG A 8 11.79 -8.45 -38.71
CA ARG A 8 11.37 -7.38 -39.62
C ARG A 8 9.89 -7.04 -39.43
N ASN A 9 9.04 -8.06 -39.29
CA ASN A 9 7.61 -7.85 -39.03
C ASN A 9 7.37 -7.17 -37.67
N ASN A 10 8.09 -7.55 -36.64
CA ASN A 10 7.99 -6.93 -35.31
C ASN A 10 8.39 -5.44 -35.33
N GLU A 11 9.44 -5.09 -36.09
CA GLU A 11 9.87 -3.69 -36.26
C GLU A 11 8.85 -2.87 -37.05
N TYR A 12 8.32 -3.44 -38.11
CA TYR A 12 7.23 -2.83 -38.87
C TYR A 12 6.01 -2.55 -38.02
N GLN A 13 5.53 -3.53 -37.24
CA GLN A 13 4.41 -3.40 -36.33
C GLN A 13 4.67 -2.35 -35.25
N LYS A 14 5.87 -2.28 -34.73
CA LYS A 14 6.28 -1.27 -33.74
C LYS A 14 6.22 0.14 -34.32
N ARG A 15 6.74 0.32 -35.54
CA ARG A 15 6.69 1.61 -36.27
C ARG A 15 5.26 2.00 -36.63
N TYR A 16 4.46 1.08 -37.12
CA TYR A 16 3.05 1.30 -37.44
C TYR A 16 2.26 1.77 -36.24
N ARG A 17 2.39 1.06 -35.08
CA ARG A 17 1.72 1.44 -33.83
C ARG A 17 2.16 2.79 -33.30
N LYS A 18 3.44 3.14 -33.47
CA LYS A 18 3.97 4.45 -33.08
C LYS A 18 3.32 5.57 -33.91
N ASN A 19 3.29 5.40 -35.24
CA ASN A 19 2.79 6.41 -36.15
C ASN A 19 1.26 6.57 -36.12
N ASN A 20 0.54 5.50 -35.80
CA ASN A 20 -0.93 5.48 -35.79
C ASN A 20 -1.52 5.45 -34.36
N ARG A 21 -0.77 5.83 -33.36
CA ARG A 21 -1.14 5.72 -31.94
C ARG A 21 -2.49 6.37 -31.61
N GLU A 22 -2.72 7.58 -32.08
CA GLU A 22 -3.95 8.33 -31.78
C GLU A 22 -5.15 7.75 -32.53
N SER A 23 -5.01 7.33 -33.77
CA SER A 23 -6.07 6.67 -34.53
C SER A 23 -6.47 5.34 -33.89
N ILE A 24 -5.49 4.52 -33.49
CA ILE A 24 -5.73 3.25 -32.80
C ILE A 24 -6.44 3.49 -31.46
N LYS A 25 -6.03 4.51 -30.72
CA LYS A 25 -6.65 4.89 -29.43
C LYS A 25 -8.11 5.34 -29.62
N ALA A 26 -8.37 6.19 -30.60
CA ALA A 26 -9.72 6.65 -30.94
C ALA A 26 -10.63 5.49 -31.36
N GLY A 27 -10.15 4.62 -32.27
CA GLY A 27 -10.89 3.42 -32.68
C GLY A 27 -11.21 2.50 -31.53
N LYS A 28 -10.24 2.26 -30.62
CA LYS A 28 -10.46 1.45 -29.42
C LYS A 28 -11.48 2.09 -28.45
N LEU A 29 -11.42 3.41 -28.28
CA LEU A 29 -12.37 4.14 -27.44
C LEU A 29 -13.80 4.00 -27.97
N LYS A 30 -13.98 4.24 -29.27
CA LYS A 30 -15.26 4.08 -29.96
C LYS A 30 -15.81 2.66 -29.81
N TYR A 31 -15.00 1.65 -30.12
CA TYR A 31 -15.38 0.25 -29.93
C TYR A 31 -15.79 -0.09 -28.50
N ASN A 32 -15.05 0.40 -27.51
CA ASN A 32 -15.37 0.16 -26.12
C ASN A 32 -16.67 0.84 -25.68
N GLN A 33 -16.98 2.03 -26.21
CA GLN A 33 -18.25 2.72 -25.94
C GLN A 33 -19.42 1.95 -26.55
N GLU A 34 -19.32 1.59 -27.82
CA GLU A 34 -20.38 0.86 -28.54
C GLU A 34 -20.64 -0.55 -27.99
N ASN A 35 -19.60 -1.21 -27.44
CA ASN A 35 -19.70 -2.59 -26.95
C ASN A 35 -19.61 -2.68 -25.40
N SER A 36 -19.82 -1.60 -24.69
CA SER A 36 -19.55 -1.54 -23.24
C SER A 36 -20.32 -2.61 -22.44
N GLU A 37 -21.58 -2.89 -22.77
CA GLU A 37 -22.38 -3.90 -22.07
C GLU A 37 -21.89 -5.32 -22.36
N LYS A 38 -21.62 -5.65 -23.61
CA LYS A 38 -21.07 -6.96 -24.00
C LYS A 38 -19.70 -7.22 -23.33
N ILE A 39 -18.87 -6.18 -23.26
CA ILE A 39 -17.56 -6.27 -22.57
C ILE A 39 -17.74 -6.51 -21.08
N ARG A 40 -18.70 -5.81 -20.43
CA ARG A 40 -18.99 -6.00 -19.00
C ARG A 40 -19.50 -7.40 -18.70
N GLU A 41 -20.43 -7.91 -19.53
CA GLU A 41 -20.99 -9.24 -19.38
C GLU A 41 -19.91 -10.31 -19.55
N TYR A 42 -19.13 -10.27 -20.64
CA TYR A 42 -17.99 -11.14 -20.85
C TYR A 42 -16.99 -11.11 -19.69
N GLN A 43 -16.65 -9.93 -19.18
CA GLN A 43 -15.75 -9.79 -18.04
C GLN A 43 -16.34 -10.36 -16.74
N ARG A 44 -17.66 -10.26 -16.55
CA ARG A 44 -18.37 -10.85 -15.41
C ARG A 44 -18.30 -12.36 -15.45
N GLU A 45 -18.67 -12.95 -16.59
CA GLU A 45 -18.61 -14.40 -16.79
C GLU A 45 -17.19 -14.94 -16.67
N TYR A 46 -16.21 -14.28 -17.30
CA TYR A 46 -14.81 -14.64 -17.18
C TYR A 46 -14.32 -14.63 -15.75
N ARG A 47 -14.71 -13.60 -14.96
CA ARG A 47 -14.36 -13.53 -13.52
C ARG A 47 -14.99 -14.65 -12.72
N LEU A 48 -16.24 -14.98 -12.97
CA LEU A 48 -16.92 -16.09 -12.28
C LEU A 48 -16.27 -17.42 -12.63
N LYS A 49 -16.09 -17.71 -13.92
CA LYS A 49 -15.48 -18.96 -14.42
C LYS A 49 -14.04 -19.16 -13.91
N ASN A 50 -13.27 -18.08 -13.77
CA ASN A 50 -11.87 -18.16 -13.39
C ASN A 50 -11.62 -17.80 -11.90
N LYS A 51 -12.66 -17.68 -11.09
CA LYS A 51 -12.57 -17.23 -9.68
C LYS A 51 -11.55 -18.05 -8.87
N GLU A 52 -11.66 -19.36 -8.87
CA GLU A 52 -10.79 -20.23 -8.10
C GLU A 52 -9.35 -20.27 -8.66
N LYS A 53 -9.20 -20.26 -9.97
CA LYS A 53 -7.88 -20.18 -10.63
C LYS A 53 -7.15 -18.88 -10.24
N ARG A 54 -7.86 -17.76 -10.26
CA ARG A 54 -7.31 -16.45 -9.87
C ARG A 54 -6.95 -16.38 -8.39
N LYS A 55 -7.79 -16.96 -7.52
CA LYS A 55 -7.54 -17.05 -6.08
C LYS A 55 -6.29 -17.88 -5.79
N ARG A 56 -6.16 -19.05 -6.43
CA ARG A 56 -4.96 -19.89 -6.32
C ARG A 56 -3.71 -19.18 -6.79
N TYR A 57 -3.74 -18.60 -8.00
CA TYR A 57 -2.61 -17.84 -8.56
C TYR A 57 -2.21 -16.67 -7.65
N SER A 58 -3.19 -15.90 -7.16
CA SER A 58 -2.92 -14.79 -6.23
C SER A 58 -2.25 -15.28 -4.94
N LYS A 59 -2.74 -16.37 -4.37
CA LYS A 59 -2.16 -16.99 -3.16
C LYS A 59 -0.71 -17.43 -3.39
N GLU A 60 -0.45 -18.13 -4.49
CA GLU A 60 0.89 -18.60 -4.87
C GLU A 60 1.84 -17.42 -5.16
N HIS A 61 1.37 -16.41 -5.91
CA HIS A 61 2.15 -15.23 -6.20
C HIS A 61 2.53 -14.45 -4.94
N HIS A 62 1.58 -14.27 -4.00
CA HIS A 62 1.85 -13.60 -2.73
C HIS A 62 2.76 -14.41 -1.81
N ALA A 63 2.67 -15.74 -1.85
CA ALA A 63 3.59 -16.61 -1.10
C ALA A 63 5.03 -16.52 -1.62
N LYS A 64 5.20 -16.44 -2.94
CA LYS A 64 6.53 -16.28 -3.59
C LYS A 64 7.11 -14.87 -3.45
N ASN A 65 6.25 -13.86 -3.36
CA ASN A 65 6.65 -12.45 -3.35
C ASN A 65 6.02 -11.71 -2.16
N PRO A 66 6.35 -12.06 -0.90
CA PRO A 66 5.70 -11.50 0.28
C PRO A 66 5.90 -9.99 0.44
N ASP A 67 7.01 -9.46 -0.06
CA ASP A 67 7.37 -8.05 0.05
C ASP A 67 6.95 -7.19 -1.14
N ALA A 68 6.52 -7.78 -2.26
CA ALA A 68 6.13 -7.04 -3.45
C ALA A 68 4.99 -6.03 -3.18
N ARG A 69 3.96 -6.47 -2.43
CA ARG A 69 2.85 -5.58 -2.03
C ARG A 69 3.30 -4.47 -1.09
N ARG A 70 4.17 -4.80 -0.14
CA ARG A 70 4.72 -3.81 0.81
C ARG A 70 5.52 -2.73 0.09
N SER A 71 6.39 -3.14 -0.82
CA SER A 71 7.18 -2.22 -1.64
C SER A 71 6.31 -1.22 -2.39
N ILE A 72 5.20 -1.68 -3.00
CA ILE A 72 4.24 -0.82 -3.69
C ILE A 72 3.56 0.15 -2.70
N VAL A 73 3.08 -0.36 -1.56
CA VAL A 73 2.39 0.45 -0.55
C VAL A 73 3.33 1.49 0.05
N TYR A 74 4.54 1.09 0.45
CA TYR A 74 5.52 2.01 1.04
C TYR A 74 5.88 3.14 0.08
N LYS A 75 6.13 2.81 -1.19
CA LYS A 75 6.44 3.82 -2.21
C LYS A 75 5.25 4.75 -2.49
N LYS A 76 4.04 4.19 -2.61
CA LYS A 76 2.84 4.97 -2.94
C LYS A 76 2.37 5.85 -1.79
N THR A 77 2.39 5.33 -0.56
CA THR A 77 1.81 6.00 0.61
C THR A 77 2.81 6.90 1.33
N TYR A 78 4.07 6.45 1.43
CA TYR A 78 5.09 7.12 2.24
C TYR A 78 6.28 7.64 1.43
N GLY A 79 6.33 7.37 0.12
CA GLY A 79 7.45 7.79 -0.74
C GLY A 79 8.77 7.05 -0.48
N ILE A 80 8.79 6.01 0.35
CA ILE A 80 10.00 5.25 0.71
C ILE A 80 10.02 3.87 0.06
N THR A 81 11.21 3.29 -0.08
CA THR A 81 11.38 1.90 -0.54
C THR A 81 11.35 0.93 0.64
N LEU A 82 11.30 -0.37 0.35
CA LEU A 82 11.42 -1.41 1.37
C LEU A 82 12.81 -1.42 2.00
N GLU A 83 13.83 -1.10 1.23
CA GLU A 83 15.23 -0.95 1.67
C GLU A 83 15.32 0.19 2.69
N ASN A 84 14.74 1.37 2.42
CA ASN A 84 14.70 2.48 3.37
C ASN A 84 14.00 2.10 4.68
N TYR A 85 12.90 1.35 4.59
CA TYR A 85 12.23 0.81 5.78
C TYR A 85 13.17 -0.09 6.59
N ASN A 86 13.86 -1.02 5.95
CA ASN A 86 14.76 -1.95 6.60
C ASN A 86 15.98 -1.23 7.22
N GLU A 87 16.51 -0.21 6.57
CA GLU A 87 17.56 0.66 7.11
C GLU A 87 17.12 1.38 8.38
N MET A 88 15.91 1.99 8.36
CA MET A 88 15.32 2.62 9.56
C MET A 88 15.14 1.60 10.70
N LEU A 89 14.63 0.41 10.37
CA LEU A 89 14.42 -0.66 11.32
C LEU A 89 15.74 -1.09 11.99
N ALA A 90 16.80 -1.24 11.20
CA ALA A 90 18.13 -1.56 11.69
C ALA A 90 18.72 -0.43 12.58
N LYS A 91 18.59 0.84 12.15
CA LYS A 91 19.01 2.01 12.93
C LYS A 91 18.30 2.11 14.26
N GLN A 92 17.06 1.62 14.36
CA GLN A 92 16.26 1.58 15.59
C GLN A 92 16.47 0.28 16.39
N ASN A 93 17.41 -0.58 16.04
CA ASN A 93 17.65 -1.87 16.69
C ASN A 93 16.39 -2.77 16.72
N ASN A 94 15.55 -2.70 15.66
CA ASN A 94 14.28 -3.43 15.52
C ASN A 94 13.22 -3.12 16.60
N VAL A 95 13.30 -1.96 17.26
CA VAL A 95 12.35 -1.52 18.30
C VAL A 95 11.67 -0.20 17.93
N CYS A 96 10.59 0.10 18.60
CA CYS A 96 9.84 1.36 18.47
C CYS A 96 10.74 2.57 18.80
N ALA A 97 10.70 3.61 17.97
CA ALA A 97 11.47 4.83 18.19
C ALA A 97 11.10 5.57 19.50
N VAL A 98 9.86 5.41 19.98
CA VAL A 98 9.35 6.08 21.20
C VAL A 98 9.59 5.23 22.45
N CYS A 99 8.93 4.07 22.57
CA CYS A 99 8.99 3.28 23.80
C CYS A 99 10.19 2.33 23.89
N LYS A 100 11.00 2.23 22.84
CA LYS A 100 12.18 1.35 22.76
C LYS A 100 11.87 -0.15 22.98
N GLN A 101 10.60 -0.54 22.77
CA GLN A 101 10.16 -1.93 22.89
C GLN A 101 9.85 -2.52 21.50
N PRO A 102 9.97 -3.84 21.31
CA PRO A 102 9.55 -4.50 20.09
C PRO A 102 8.02 -4.43 19.92
N GLU A 103 7.55 -4.66 18.68
CA GLU A 103 6.11 -4.82 18.44
C GLU A 103 5.62 -6.15 19.03
N VAL A 104 4.59 -6.07 19.86
CA VAL A 104 3.99 -7.25 20.53
C VAL A 104 2.63 -7.64 19.95
N ILE A 105 1.98 -6.75 19.19
CA ILE A 105 0.68 -7.03 18.59
C ILE A 105 0.82 -8.02 17.45
N LEU A 106 0.05 -9.10 17.54
CA LEU A 106 0.09 -10.16 16.55
C LEU A 106 -0.80 -9.84 15.33
N HIS A 107 -0.32 -10.26 14.18
CA HIS A 107 -1.13 -10.23 12.96
C HIS A 107 -2.22 -11.28 13.04
N ASN A 108 -3.49 -10.91 12.80
CA ASN A 108 -4.66 -11.78 13.01
C ASN A 108 -4.59 -13.12 12.29
N ILE A 109 -4.01 -13.16 11.09
CA ILE A 109 -3.93 -14.38 10.27
C ILE A 109 -2.66 -15.18 10.55
N THR A 110 -1.50 -14.51 10.52
CA THR A 110 -0.19 -15.21 10.61
C THR A 110 0.23 -15.51 12.05
N LYS A 111 -0.43 -14.89 13.05
CA LYS A 111 -0.09 -14.99 14.48
C LYS A 111 1.36 -14.61 14.82
N LYS A 112 2.05 -13.95 13.88
CA LYS A 112 3.40 -13.40 14.12
C LYS A 112 3.27 -11.92 14.55
N PRO A 113 4.24 -11.36 15.28
CA PRO A 113 4.28 -9.94 15.57
C PRO A 113 4.13 -9.11 14.29
N LYS A 114 3.35 -8.05 14.35
CA LYS A 114 3.25 -7.09 13.23
C LYS A 114 4.61 -6.41 13.03
N ARG A 115 4.81 -5.87 11.85
CA ARG A 115 5.94 -4.96 11.64
C ARG A 115 5.66 -3.62 12.34
N LEU A 116 6.69 -2.92 12.74
CA LEU A 116 6.55 -1.54 13.19
C LEU A 116 5.87 -0.69 12.11
N ALA A 117 4.97 0.19 12.51
CA ALA A 117 4.29 1.11 11.61
C ALA A 117 5.24 2.23 11.18
N ILE A 118 5.08 2.69 9.92
CA ILE A 118 5.78 3.88 9.44
C ILE A 118 5.04 5.10 9.98
N ASP A 119 5.70 5.84 10.87
CA ASP A 119 5.22 7.10 11.36
C ASP A 119 5.58 8.24 10.41
N HIS A 120 4.65 9.14 10.17
CA HIS A 120 4.83 10.26 9.26
C HIS A 120 4.01 11.46 9.69
N ASP A 121 4.46 12.62 9.34
CA ASP A 121 3.73 13.86 9.54
C ASP A 121 2.51 13.92 8.59
N HIS A 122 1.31 14.07 9.12
CA HIS A 122 0.08 14.05 8.35
C HIS A 122 -0.11 15.30 7.46
N LYS A 123 0.61 16.40 7.74
CA LYS A 123 0.53 17.65 6.95
C LYS A 123 1.54 17.65 5.81
N THR A 124 2.75 17.18 6.07
CA THR A 124 3.87 17.21 5.11
C THR A 124 4.09 15.89 4.40
N GLY A 125 3.59 14.77 4.96
CA GLY A 125 3.87 13.42 4.49
C GLY A 125 5.28 12.91 4.82
N GLN A 126 6.10 13.71 5.53
CA GLN A 126 7.47 13.34 5.86
C GLN A 126 7.51 12.16 6.85
N VAL A 127 8.23 11.11 6.48
CA VAL A 127 8.45 9.96 7.37
C VAL A 127 9.39 10.35 8.51
N ARG A 128 8.97 10.07 9.75
CA ARG A 128 9.69 10.40 10.99
C ARG A 128 10.44 9.21 11.59
N GLY A 129 9.87 8.01 11.47
CA GLY A 129 10.47 6.80 12.02
C GLY A 129 9.52 5.60 12.02
N LEU A 130 9.85 4.58 12.82
CA LEU A 130 9.06 3.37 12.95
C LEU A 130 8.56 3.22 14.38
N LEU A 131 7.26 3.06 14.55
CA LEU A 131 6.61 2.95 15.86
C LEU A 131 5.89 1.60 16.00
N CYS A 132 5.80 1.10 17.24
CA CYS A 132 4.86 0.03 17.54
C CYS A 132 3.41 0.55 17.37
N HIS A 133 2.48 -0.35 17.15
CA HIS A 133 1.08 0.01 16.92
C HIS A 133 0.52 0.91 18.03
N ARG A 134 0.80 0.58 19.29
CA ARG A 134 0.33 1.37 20.45
C ARG A 134 0.85 2.80 20.41
N CYS A 135 2.15 3.00 20.21
CA CYS A 135 2.74 4.34 20.16
C CYS A 135 2.26 5.12 18.93
N ASN A 136 2.11 4.47 17.77
CA ASN A 136 1.63 5.12 16.57
C ASN A 136 0.19 5.64 16.69
N VAL A 137 -0.72 4.83 17.28
CA VAL A 137 -2.10 5.24 17.54
C VAL A 137 -2.15 6.36 18.58
N PHE A 138 -1.38 6.22 19.68
CA PHE A 138 -1.33 7.23 20.73
C PHE A 138 -0.79 8.57 20.18
N LEU A 139 0.27 8.55 19.40
CA LEU A 139 0.85 9.77 18.83
C LEU A 139 -0.15 10.48 17.89
N GLY A 140 -0.87 9.72 17.05
CA GLY A 140 -1.90 10.30 16.18
C GLY A 140 -3.02 10.99 16.99
N ASN A 141 -3.53 10.33 18.04
CA ASN A 141 -4.52 10.93 18.94
C ASN A 141 -3.97 12.15 19.68
N TYR A 142 -2.72 12.08 20.16
CA TYR A 142 -2.06 13.21 20.81
C TYR A 142 -1.94 14.42 19.88
N GLU A 143 -1.52 14.21 18.64
CA GLU A 143 -1.40 15.29 17.65
C GLU A 143 -2.75 15.93 17.31
N GLU A 144 -3.83 15.11 17.26
CA GLU A 144 -5.20 15.59 16.99
C GLU A 144 -5.79 16.35 18.18
N LEU A 145 -5.55 15.86 19.41
CA LEU A 145 -6.16 16.41 20.64
C LEU A 145 -5.23 17.33 21.41
N ARG A 146 -4.09 17.68 20.87
CA ARG A 146 -3.03 18.42 21.55
C ARG A 146 -3.52 19.71 22.21
N ASP A 147 -4.39 20.44 21.51
CA ASP A 147 -4.91 21.72 22.01
C ASP A 147 -5.96 21.54 23.12
N LEU A 148 -6.45 20.31 23.36
CA LEU A 148 -7.39 19.97 24.43
C LEU A 148 -6.68 19.42 25.68
N ILE A 149 -5.38 19.17 25.64
CA ILE A 149 -4.63 18.60 26.78
C ILE A 149 -4.80 19.44 28.06
N PRO A 150 -4.68 20.79 28.05
CA PRO A 150 -4.89 21.59 29.23
C PRO A 150 -6.30 21.43 29.84
N GLN A 151 -7.34 21.24 28.99
CA GLN A 151 -8.69 21.00 29.45
C GLN A 151 -8.85 19.63 30.12
N PHE A 152 -8.17 18.60 29.62
CA PHE A 152 -8.14 17.29 30.28
C PHE A 152 -7.44 17.35 31.64
N GLU A 153 -6.37 18.10 31.76
CA GLU A 153 -5.67 18.32 33.05
C GLU A 153 -6.56 19.03 34.08
N ILE A 154 -7.24 20.11 33.67
CA ILE A 154 -8.20 20.82 34.51
C ILE A 154 -9.33 19.90 34.98
N TYR A 155 -9.89 19.09 34.05
CA TYR A 155 -10.95 18.15 34.38
C TYR A 155 -10.51 17.10 35.41
N LEU A 156 -9.34 16.53 35.25
CA LEU A 156 -8.79 15.55 36.21
C LEU A 156 -8.52 16.14 37.58
N GLN A 157 -7.95 17.34 37.64
CA GLN A 157 -7.70 18.05 38.90
C GLN A 157 -8.99 18.33 39.67
N ALA A 158 -10.05 18.79 38.98
CA ALA A 158 -11.35 19.04 39.61
C ALA A 158 -11.94 17.78 40.27
N ILE A 159 -11.79 16.61 39.65
CA ILE A 159 -12.26 15.34 40.21
C ILE A 159 -11.40 14.90 41.43
N GLU A 160 -10.09 15.10 41.36
CA GLU A 160 -9.19 14.77 42.46
C GLU A 160 -9.50 15.63 43.70
N GLU A 161 -9.85 16.90 43.51
CA GLU A 161 -10.24 17.82 44.62
C GLU A 161 -11.61 17.45 45.24
N GLU A 162 -12.53 16.89 44.46
CA GLU A 162 -13.85 16.43 44.99
C GLU A 162 -13.76 15.08 45.74
N LEU A 163 -12.71 14.32 45.56
CA LEU A 163 -12.50 13.01 46.17
C LEU A 163 -11.66 13.07 47.48
N LEU A 164 -11.09 14.24 47.81
CA LEU A 164 -10.35 14.51 49.01
C LEU A 164 -11.20 15.20 50.07
#